data_f9d3dfc41ccd2287eaaf8b3cc82ae80b
#
_entry.id   f9d3dfc41ccd2287eaaf8b3cc82ae80b
#
_cell.length_a   1.000
_cell.length_b   1.000
_cell.length_c   1.000
_cell.angle_alpha   90.00
_cell.angle_beta   90.00
_cell.angle_gamma   90.00
#
_symmetry.space_group_name_H-M   'P 1'
#
loop_
_entity.id
_entity.type
_entity.pdbx_description
1 polymer ?
#
loop_
_entity_poly.entity_id
_entity_poly.type
_entity_poly.pdbx_seq_one_letter_code
_entity_poly.pdbx_strand_id
1 'polypeptide(L)'
;LFGYLPTEDELKAFCKVLQNGYDLPDDFLEMNLLRLPGKNLMNKLQTRPLTAIKEAQELVDGIVAQLLSTDEMVLHLMSESPEGESIYYHSLNVSILSMLLAKEAGFTEEEMKQVGFAALVHDIGMLRIPTQILRKTEPLTRPELNLLKQHTRYGHELLDLTKDCPDTAKKVVLHHHERLDGSGFPEGLKAEQLDKLTQMVSVVDEYDELCHPQDQSKAKVPHVVLSFLFKNRTKQLNKDYIGLLVKQLGIYPPGSVVQLSN
;
A
#
# COMPACT_ATOMS: atom_id res chain seq x y z
N LEU A 1 -12.82 -19.85 10.73
CA LEU A 1 -13.62 -19.07 11.67
C LEU A 1 -14.16 -17.87 10.93
N PHE A 2 -15.47 -17.86 10.72
CA PHE A 2 -16.19 -17.01 9.78
C PHE A 2 -16.48 -15.64 10.39
N GLY A 3 -16.14 -14.56 9.68
CA GLY A 3 -16.95 -13.36 9.60
C GLY A 3 -17.26 -12.59 10.91
N TYR A 4 -16.40 -12.64 11.91
CA TYR A 4 -16.56 -11.82 13.10
C TYR A 4 -15.78 -10.52 12.93
N LEU A 5 -16.49 -9.43 12.69
CA LEU A 5 -15.93 -8.09 12.81
C LEU A 5 -15.94 -7.72 14.30
N PRO A 6 -14.79 -7.48 14.94
CA PRO A 6 -14.76 -7.03 16.32
C PRO A 6 -15.50 -5.69 16.43
N THR A 7 -16.31 -5.55 17.47
CA THR A 7 -16.96 -4.29 17.81
C THR A 7 -15.90 -3.25 18.19
N GLU A 8 -16.27 -1.96 18.14
CA GLU A 8 -15.36 -0.87 18.57
C GLU A 8 -14.86 -1.07 20.01
N ASP A 9 -15.68 -1.64 20.89
CA ASP A 9 -15.31 -1.93 22.29
C ASP A 9 -14.34 -3.12 22.40
N GLU A 10 -14.47 -4.12 21.54
CA GLU A 10 -13.54 -5.26 21.48
C GLU A 10 -12.20 -4.86 20.89
N LEU A 11 -12.19 -3.98 19.87
CA LEU A 11 -10.95 -3.36 19.36
C LEU A 11 -10.28 -2.54 20.47
N LYS A 12 -11.02 -1.73 21.22
CA LYS A 12 -10.50 -0.97 22.38
C LYS A 12 -9.96 -1.89 23.48
N ALA A 13 -10.67 -3.01 23.76
CA ALA A 13 -10.24 -3.99 24.75
C ALA A 13 -8.96 -4.74 24.29
N PHE A 14 -8.88 -5.11 23.01
CA PHE A 14 -7.70 -5.72 22.41
C PHE A 14 -6.50 -4.76 22.41
N CYS A 15 -6.74 -3.50 22.08
CA CYS A 15 -5.77 -2.43 22.15
C CYS A 15 -5.24 -2.23 23.59
N LYS A 16 -6.12 -2.29 24.59
CA LYS A 16 -5.76 -2.19 26.01
C LYS A 16 -4.93 -3.39 26.49
N VAL A 17 -5.14 -4.58 25.91
CA VAL A 17 -4.31 -5.77 26.18
C VAL A 17 -2.94 -5.63 25.56
N LEU A 18 -2.83 -5.06 24.35
CA LEU A 18 -1.55 -4.75 23.70
C LEU A 18 -0.78 -3.68 24.45
N GLN A 19 -1.45 -2.60 24.92
CA GLN A 19 -0.84 -1.55 25.75
C GLN A 19 -0.28 -2.08 27.06
N ASN A 20 -0.95 -3.02 27.71
CA ASN A 20 -0.49 -3.62 28.98
C ASN A 20 0.65 -4.62 28.78
N GLY A 21 0.90 -5.10 27.57
CA GLY A 21 1.99 -6.05 27.26
C GLY A 21 3.21 -5.38 26.61
N TYR A 22 3.03 -4.21 26.04
CA TYR A 22 4.05 -3.39 25.40
C TYR A 22 3.82 -1.96 25.87
N ASP A 23 4.84 -1.25 26.26
CA ASP A 23 4.80 0.17 26.69
C ASP A 23 4.49 1.10 25.49
N LEU A 24 3.33 0.90 24.85
CA LEU A 24 2.86 1.71 23.73
C LEU A 24 2.22 3.00 24.28
N PRO A 25 2.53 4.18 23.73
CA PRO A 25 1.86 5.43 24.11
C PRO A 25 0.35 5.32 23.98
N ASP A 26 -0.41 5.90 24.93
CA ASP A 26 -1.90 5.88 24.92
C ASP A 26 -2.51 6.47 23.63
N ASP A 27 -1.81 7.38 22.98
CA ASP A 27 -2.16 8.05 21.74
C ASP A 27 -1.81 7.26 20.47
N PHE A 28 -1.03 6.16 20.57
CA PHE A 28 -0.68 5.32 19.42
C PHE A 28 -1.90 4.69 18.75
N LEU A 29 -2.91 4.31 19.54
CA LEU A 29 -4.15 3.66 19.07
C LEU A 29 -5.29 4.66 18.81
N GLU A 30 -5.24 5.84 19.43
CA GLU A 30 -6.13 6.95 19.09
C GLU A 30 -5.69 7.70 17.83
N MET A 31 -4.46 7.46 17.38
CA MET A 31 -4.04 8.00 16.10
C MET A 31 -4.93 7.48 14.98
N ASN A 32 -5.77 8.31 14.58
CA ASN A 32 -6.45 8.57 13.30
C ASN A 32 -6.47 7.48 12.20
N LEU A 33 -5.71 6.38 12.30
CA LEU A 33 -5.80 5.25 11.36
C LEU A 33 -7.20 4.62 11.35
N LEU A 34 -7.87 4.53 12.52
CA LEU A 34 -9.26 4.09 12.63
C LEU A 34 -10.28 5.20 12.32
N ARG A 35 -9.87 6.47 12.33
CA ARG A 35 -10.71 7.63 11.98
C ARG A 35 -10.53 8.11 10.54
N LEU A 36 -9.65 7.46 9.78
CA LEU A 36 -9.46 7.83 8.38
C LEU A 36 -10.74 7.52 7.60
N PRO A 37 -11.38 8.52 7.04
CA PRO A 37 -12.57 8.31 6.23
C PRO A 37 -12.16 7.77 4.85
N GLY A 38 -11.82 6.48 4.76
CA GLY A 38 -11.32 5.85 3.54
C GLY A 38 -12.18 6.11 2.33
N LYS A 39 -13.47 5.86 2.43
CA LYS A 39 -14.47 6.25 1.42
C LYS A 39 -14.47 7.76 1.13
N ASN A 40 -14.24 8.59 2.15
CA ASN A 40 -14.26 10.04 1.97
C ASN A 40 -13.04 10.55 1.23
N LEU A 41 -11.83 10.01 1.45
CA LEU A 41 -10.63 10.46 0.77
C LEU A 41 -10.71 10.17 -0.74
N MET A 42 -11.03 8.94 -1.14
CA MET A 42 -11.15 8.56 -2.54
C MET A 42 -12.27 9.33 -3.27
N ASN A 43 -13.43 9.50 -2.63
CA ASN A 43 -14.50 10.33 -3.19
C ASN A 43 -14.12 11.82 -3.26
N LYS A 44 -13.39 12.35 -2.26
CA LYS A 44 -12.91 13.72 -2.27
C LYS A 44 -11.86 13.94 -3.36
N LEU A 45 -11.00 12.96 -3.66
CA LEU A 45 -10.04 13.04 -4.76
C LEU A 45 -10.73 13.23 -6.12
N GLN A 46 -11.96 12.69 -6.30
CA GLN A 46 -12.76 12.96 -7.50
C GLN A 46 -13.49 14.31 -7.47
N THR A 47 -14.04 14.71 -6.31
CA THR A 47 -14.97 15.85 -6.22
C THR A 47 -14.30 17.14 -5.71
N ARG A 48 -13.28 17.02 -4.88
CA ARG A 48 -12.53 18.11 -4.24
C ARG A 48 -11.04 17.78 -4.15
N PRO A 49 -10.35 17.61 -5.29
CA PRO A 49 -8.99 17.05 -5.32
C PRO A 49 -7.97 17.83 -4.48
N LEU A 50 -8.03 19.17 -4.47
CA LEU A 50 -7.11 19.99 -3.65
C LEU A 50 -7.23 19.69 -2.15
N THR A 51 -8.46 19.58 -1.64
CA THR A 51 -8.70 19.26 -0.22
C THR A 51 -8.21 17.86 0.10
N ALA A 52 -8.50 16.90 -0.78
CA ALA A 52 -8.12 15.50 -0.58
C ALA A 52 -6.59 15.30 -0.61
N ILE A 53 -5.88 15.99 -1.51
CA ILE A 53 -4.41 15.95 -1.57
C ILE A 53 -3.83 16.49 -0.26
N LYS A 54 -4.35 17.61 0.24
CA LYS A 54 -3.88 18.18 1.49
C LYS A 54 -4.12 17.24 2.68
N GLU A 55 -5.32 16.66 2.79
CA GLU A 55 -5.64 15.66 3.83
C GLU A 55 -4.73 14.43 3.73
N ALA A 56 -4.42 13.97 2.51
CA ALA A 56 -3.51 12.86 2.28
C ALA A 56 -2.07 13.20 2.70
N GLN A 57 -1.60 14.42 2.42
CA GLN A 57 -0.28 14.89 2.85
C GLN A 57 -0.20 15.00 4.38
N GLU A 58 -1.20 15.58 5.03
CA GLU A 58 -1.28 15.69 6.50
C GLU A 58 -1.26 14.30 7.16
N LEU A 59 -1.94 13.31 6.57
CA LEU A 59 -1.90 11.93 7.02
C LEU A 59 -0.48 11.34 6.93
N VAL A 60 0.15 11.47 5.78
CA VAL A 60 1.51 10.95 5.54
C VAL A 60 2.51 11.63 6.48
N ASP A 61 2.41 12.94 6.68
CA ASP A 61 3.26 13.69 7.61
C ASP A 61 3.15 13.16 9.05
N GLY A 62 1.93 12.85 9.49
CA GLY A 62 1.69 12.25 10.81
C GLY A 62 2.32 10.86 10.94
N ILE A 63 2.17 10.01 9.92
CA ILE A 63 2.77 8.66 9.92
C ILE A 63 4.30 8.74 9.92
N VAL A 64 4.90 9.61 9.09
CA VAL A 64 6.36 9.77 9.03
C VAL A 64 6.90 10.28 10.37
N ALA A 65 6.27 11.28 10.98
CA ALA A 65 6.68 11.80 12.29
C ALA A 65 6.72 10.69 13.34
N GLN A 66 5.73 9.80 13.31
CA GLN A 66 5.67 8.67 14.22
C GLN A 66 6.72 7.58 13.90
N LEU A 67 6.91 7.26 12.62
CA LEU A 67 7.96 6.32 12.19
C LEU A 67 9.36 6.78 12.64
N LEU A 68 9.60 8.09 12.69
CA LEU A 68 10.88 8.65 13.11
C LEU A 68 11.02 8.75 14.63
N SER A 69 9.92 8.81 15.38
CA SER A 69 9.93 8.93 16.84
C SER A 69 10.08 7.59 17.57
N THR A 70 9.89 6.46 16.91
CA THR A 70 9.87 5.12 17.51
C THR A 70 10.88 4.20 16.86
N ASP A 71 11.74 3.55 17.64
CA ASP A 71 12.70 2.54 17.14
C ASP A 71 12.04 1.17 16.93
N GLU A 72 11.01 0.86 17.72
CA GLU A 72 10.22 -0.36 17.58
C GLU A 72 8.79 -0.01 17.15
N MET A 73 8.36 -0.48 16.00
CA MET A 73 7.01 -0.30 15.50
C MET A 73 6.32 -1.64 15.34
N VAL A 74 5.19 -1.83 16.02
CA VAL A 74 4.28 -2.94 15.75
C VAL A 74 3.44 -2.57 14.53
N LEU A 75 3.74 -3.19 13.40
CA LEU A 75 3.03 -2.95 12.14
C LEU A 75 1.69 -3.70 12.15
N HIS A 76 0.59 -2.98 12.23
CA HIS A 76 -0.74 -3.53 11.98
C HIS A 76 -1.15 -3.19 10.54
N LEU A 77 -0.89 -4.12 9.63
CA LEU A 77 -1.43 -4.04 8.28
C LEU A 77 -2.91 -4.44 8.32
N MET A 78 -3.71 -3.73 7.57
CA MET A 78 -5.13 -3.99 7.46
C MET A 78 -5.34 -5.27 6.64
N SER A 79 -5.63 -6.38 7.31
CA SER A 79 -5.89 -7.67 6.68
C SER A 79 -7.32 -7.83 6.17
N GLU A 80 -8.24 -7.04 6.68
CA GLU A 80 -9.65 -7.07 6.27
C GLU A 80 -10.12 -5.65 5.95
N SER A 81 -10.67 -5.47 4.75
CA SER A 81 -11.29 -4.21 4.35
C SER A 81 -12.82 -4.35 4.35
N PRO A 82 -13.57 -3.34 4.82
CA PRO A 82 -15.02 -3.30 4.63
C PRO A 82 -15.38 -3.39 3.16
N GLU A 83 -16.54 -3.97 2.84
CA GLU A 83 -17.01 -4.07 1.46
C GLU A 83 -17.00 -2.71 0.74
N GLY A 84 -16.28 -2.66 -0.38
CA GLY A 84 -16.15 -1.48 -1.24
C GLY A 84 -15.06 -0.47 -0.83
N GLU A 85 -14.20 -0.82 0.12
CA GLU A 85 -13.07 0.01 0.56
C GLU A 85 -11.69 -0.63 0.26
N SER A 86 -11.65 -1.76 -0.43
CA SER A 86 -10.43 -2.55 -0.68
C SER A 86 -9.30 -1.72 -1.31
N ILE A 87 -9.60 -0.86 -2.30
CA ILE A 87 -8.60 0.01 -2.95
C ILE A 87 -7.95 0.95 -1.94
N TYR A 88 -8.73 1.54 -1.03
CA TYR A 88 -8.19 2.46 -0.03
C TYR A 88 -7.28 1.75 0.98
N TYR A 89 -7.72 0.60 1.51
CA TYR A 89 -6.93 -0.16 2.47
C TYR A 89 -5.64 -0.71 1.84
N HIS A 90 -5.71 -1.18 0.60
CA HIS A 90 -4.54 -1.53 -0.19
C HIS A 90 -3.57 -0.33 -0.31
N SER A 91 -4.06 0.82 -0.78
CA SER A 91 -3.23 2.02 -0.92
C SER A 91 -2.63 2.47 0.41
N LEU A 92 -3.36 2.34 1.52
CA LEU A 92 -2.86 2.67 2.85
C LEU A 92 -1.75 1.69 3.29
N ASN A 93 -1.94 0.38 3.11
CA ASN A 93 -0.94 -0.62 3.39
C ASN A 93 0.34 -0.37 2.59
N VAL A 94 0.19 -0.15 1.27
CA VAL A 94 1.33 0.14 0.38
C VAL A 94 2.04 1.42 0.81
N SER A 95 1.30 2.46 1.22
CA SER A 95 1.86 3.71 1.74
C SER A 95 2.70 3.49 3.01
N ILE A 96 2.13 2.83 4.02
CA ILE A 96 2.81 2.55 5.31
C ILE A 96 4.05 1.70 5.09
N LEU A 97 3.94 0.61 4.34
CA LEU A 97 5.07 -0.28 4.06
C LEU A 97 6.15 0.42 3.25
N SER A 98 5.79 1.27 2.29
CA SER A 98 6.77 2.04 1.50
C SER A 98 7.53 3.04 2.36
N MET A 99 6.86 3.73 3.29
CA MET A 99 7.52 4.65 4.23
C MET A 99 8.46 3.90 5.18
N LEU A 100 8.04 2.75 5.69
CA LEU A 100 8.86 1.91 6.55
C LEU A 100 10.10 1.41 5.80
N LEU A 101 9.92 0.96 4.56
CA LEU A 101 11.02 0.50 3.70
C LEU A 101 11.97 1.65 3.35
N ALA A 102 11.45 2.86 3.14
CA ALA A 102 12.24 4.06 2.90
C ALA A 102 13.10 4.44 4.13
N LYS A 103 12.55 4.34 5.35
CA LYS A 103 13.31 4.51 6.61
C LYS A 103 14.48 3.54 6.66
N GLU A 104 14.25 2.25 6.43
CA GLU A 104 15.29 1.21 6.44
C GLU A 104 16.33 1.39 5.32
N ALA A 105 15.92 1.93 4.19
CA ALA A 105 16.81 2.25 3.07
C ALA A 105 17.63 3.54 3.28
N GLY A 106 17.42 4.24 4.40
CA GLY A 106 18.14 5.48 4.74
C GLY A 106 17.68 6.70 3.94
N PHE A 107 16.43 6.73 3.51
CA PHE A 107 15.84 7.89 2.84
C PHE A 107 15.65 9.04 3.84
N THR A 108 15.72 10.27 3.34
CA THR A 108 15.41 11.46 4.13
C THR A 108 13.92 11.50 4.50
N GLU A 109 13.58 12.27 5.54
CA GLU A 109 12.18 12.51 5.94
C GLU A 109 11.33 13.00 4.76
N GLU A 110 11.86 13.90 3.94
CA GLU A 110 11.17 14.42 2.76
C GLU A 110 10.91 13.32 1.72
N GLU A 111 11.88 12.45 1.46
CA GLU A 111 11.72 11.32 0.55
C GLU A 111 10.72 10.27 1.11
N MET A 112 10.69 10.08 2.43
CA MET A 112 9.68 9.23 3.09
C MET A 112 8.27 9.80 2.89
N LYS A 113 8.08 11.11 3.05
CA LYS A 113 6.81 11.79 2.79
C LYS A 113 6.40 11.67 1.32
N GLN A 114 7.34 11.88 0.41
CA GLN A 114 7.08 11.74 -1.03
C GLN A 114 6.65 10.33 -1.42
N VAL A 115 7.35 9.30 -0.96
CA VAL A 115 6.98 7.91 -1.28
C VAL A 115 5.67 7.51 -0.62
N GLY A 116 5.44 7.92 0.63
CA GLY A 116 4.19 7.64 1.35
C GLY A 116 2.97 8.25 0.66
N PHE A 117 3.07 9.52 0.27
CA PHE A 117 2.00 10.19 -0.48
C PHE A 117 1.79 9.54 -1.86
N ALA A 118 2.86 9.30 -2.61
CA ALA A 118 2.77 8.67 -3.93
C ALA A 118 2.13 7.27 -3.85
N ALA A 119 2.53 6.47 -2.87
CA ALA A 119 1.96 5.15 -2.62
C ALA A 119 0.48 5.22 -2.17
N LEU A 120 0.10 6.23 -1.39
CA LEU A 120 -1.30 6.39 -0.97
C LEU A 120 -2.24 6.69 -2.14
N VAL A 121 -1.75 7.32 -3.20
CA VAL A 121 -2.55 7.72 -4.37
C VAL A 121 -2.24 6.90 -5.63
N HIS A 122 -1.37 5.89 -5.57
CA HIS A 122 -0.89 5.17 -6.76
C HIS A 122 -2.02 4.59 -7.60
N ASP A 123 -3.07 4.11 -6.96
CA ASP A 123 -4.22 3.44 -7.58
C ASP A 123 -5.45 4.36 -7.76
N ILE A 124 -5.30 5.69 -7.61
CA ILE A 124 -6.41 6.64 -7.74
C ILE A 124 -7.18 6.50 -9.07
N GLY A 125 -6.50 6.08 -10.13
CA GLY A 125 -7.13 5.88 -11.44
C GLY A 125 -8.11 4.72 -11.51
N MET A 126 -8.10 3.79 -10.53
CA MET A 126 -9.10 2.74 -10.38
C MET A 126 -10.52 3.31 -10.23
N LEU A 127 -10.66 4.54 -9.74
CA LEU A 127 -11.94 5.25 -9.65
C LEU A 127 -12.61 5.47 -11.02
N ARG A 128 -11.85 5.41 -12.13
CA ARG A 128 -12.40 5.51 -13.50
C ARG A 128 -12.62 4.16 -14.17
N ILE A 129 -12.25 3.06 -13.51
CA ILE A 129 -12.49 1.71 -14.03
C ILE A 129 -13.93 1.29 -13.68
N PRO A 130 -14.70 0.76 -14.66
CA PRO A 130 -16.05 0.29 -14.41
C PRO A 130 -16.11 -0.76 -13.30
N THR A 131 -17.04 -0.59 -12.37
CA THR A 131 -17.24 -1.47 -11.21
C THR A 131 -17.46 -2.93 -11.62
N GLN A 132 -18.06 -3.17 -12.79
CA GLN A 132 -18.27 -4.51 -13.32
C GLN A 132 -16.95 -5.24 -13.61
N ILE A 133 -15.89 -4.50 -13.97
CA ILE A 133 -14.55 -5.06 -14.17
C ILE A 133 -13.87 -5.29 -12.83
N LEU A 134 -13.95 -4.30 -11.92
CA LEU A 134 -13.34 -4.39 -10.60
C LEU A 134 -13.94 -5.51 -9.73
N ARG A 135 -15.22 -5.82 -9.88
CA ARG A 135 -15.91 -6.86 -9.08
C ARG A 135 -16.04 -8.21 -9.79
N LYS A 136 -15.42 -8.35 -10.96
CA LYS A 136 -15.50 -9.59 -11.72
C LYS A 136 -14.70 -10.71 -11.05
N THR A 137 -15.35 -11.83 -10.79
CA THR A 137 -14.73 -13.03 -10.20
C THR A 137 -14.12 -13.96 -11.23
N GLU A 138 -14.68 -13.96 -12.47
CA GLU A 138 -14.11 -14.71 -13.58
C GLU A 138 -12.87 -14.01 -14.15
N PRO A 139 -11.99 -14.74 -14.83
CA PRO A 139 -10.83 -14.16 -15.49
C PRO A 139 -11.21 -13.02 -16.43
N LEU A 140 -10.49 -11.91 -16.35
CA LEU A 140 -10.69 -10.79 -17.26
C LEU A 140 -10.33 -11.18 -18.69
N THR A 141 -11.18 -10.77 -19.64
CA THR A 141 -10.85 -10.82 -21.06
C THR A 141 -9.70 -9.86 -21.40
N ARG A 142 -9.05 -10.04 -22.56
CA ARG A 142 -7.98 -9.11 -23.01
C ARG A 142 -8.43 -7.63 -23.04
N PRO A 143 -9.61 -7.28 -23.60
CA PRO A 143 -10.09 -5.88 -23.57
C PRO A 143 -10.30 -5.37 -22.14
N GLU A 144 -10.87 -6.15 -21.24
CA GLU A 144 -11.07 -5.78 -19.84
C GLU A 144 -9.74 -5.58 -19.12
N LEU A 145 -8.77 -6.47 -19.33
CA LEU A 145 -7.42 -6.31 -18.77
C LEU A 145 -6.73 -5.06 -19.33
N ASN A 146 -6.86 -4.77 -20.62
CA ASN A 146 -6.31 -3.56 -21.20
C ASN A 146 -6.98 -2.30 -20.63
N LEU A 147 -8.28 -2.36 -20.35
CA LEU A 147 -8.98 -1.24 -19.71
C LEU A 147 -8.54 -1.08 -18.24
N LEU A 148 -8.40 -2.20 -17.50
CA LEU A 148 -7.89 -2.17 -16.14
C LEU A 148 -6.50 -1.50 -16.09
N LYS A 149 -5.60 -1.86 -16.99
CA LYS A 149 -4.26 -1.25 -17.08
C LYS A 149 -4.27 0.27 -17.35
N GLN A 150 -5.37 0.84 -17.83
CA GLN A 150 -5.47 2.29 -18.03
C GLN A 150 -5.55 3.06 -16.69
N HIS A 151 -5.76 2.39 -15.53
CA HIS A 151 -5.81 3.10 -14.25
C HIS A 151 -4.56 3.94 -14.00
N THR A 152 -3.37 3.49 -14.43
CA THR A 152 -2.13 4.25 -14.28
C THR A 152 -2.19 5.58 -15.03
N ARG A 153 -2.67 5.58 -16.27
CA ARG A 153 -2.86 6.81 -17.07
C ARG A 153 -4.00 7.67 -16.52
N TYR A 154 -5.11 7.07 -16.14
CA TYR A 154 -6.24 7.79 -15.53
C TYR A 154 -5.86 8.45 -14.22
N GLY A 155 -5.04 7.77 -13.40
CA GLY A 155 -4.51 8.33 -12.16
C GLY A 155 -3.59 9.51 -12.43
N HIS A 156 -2.66 9.38 -13.36
CA HIS A 156 -1.77 10.47 -13.79
C HIS A 156 -2.57 11.68 -14.27
N GLU A 157 -3.55 11.50 -15.17
CA GLU A 157 -4.42 12.55 -15.65
C GLU A 157 -5.19 13.26 -14.51
N LEU A 158 -5.70 12.50 -13.52
CA LEU A 158 -6.39 13.07 -12.37
C LEU A 158 -5.46 13.96 -11.53
N LEU A 159 -4.22 13.52 -11.31
CA LEU A 159 -3.24 14.29 -10.55
C LEU A 159 -2.71 15.50 -11.32
N ASP A 160 -2.63 15.44 -12.65
CA ASP A 160 -2.23 16.57 -13.49
C ASP A 160 -3.23 17.74 -13.46
N LEU A 161 -4.50 17.45 -13.19
CA LEU A 161 -5.50 18.51 -12.98
C LEU A 161 -5.26 19.30 -11.69
N THR A 162 -4.39 18.84 -10.82
CA THR A 162 -4.08 19.42 -9.52
C THR A 162 -2.68 20.06 -9.51
N LYS A 163 -2.62 21.38 -9.44
CA LYS A 163 -1.35 22.13 -9.52
C LYS A 163 -0.38 21.84 -8.37
N ASP A 164 -0.91 21.43 -7.22
CA ASP A 164 -0.13 21.22 -5.97
C ASP A 164 0.29 19.75 -5.77
N CYS A 165 0.04 18.87 -6.75
CA CYS A 165 0.46 17.48 -6.67
C CYS A 165 1.95 17.34 -7.05
N PRO A 166 2.79 16.72 -6.20
CA PRO A 166 4.21 16.51 -6.50
C PRO A 166 4.42 15.68 -7.78
N ASP A 167 5.38 16.09 -8.61
CA ASP A 167 5.72 15.36 -9.84
C ASP A 167 6.24 13.94 -9.56
N THR A 168 6.85 13.73 -8.41
CA THR A 168 7.26 12.40 -7.94
C THR A 168 6.06 11.46 -7.80
N ALA A 169 4.95 11.94 -7.22
CA ALA A 169 3.72 11.15 -7.09
C ALA A 169 3.11 10.82 -8.46
N LYS A 170 3.08 11.78 -9.38
CA LYS A 170 2.59 11.55 -10.74
C LYS A 170 3.37 10.46 -11.48
N LYS A 171 4.72 10.45 -11.32
CA LYS A 171 5.58 9.40 -11.89
C LYS A 171 5.28 8.04 -11.29
N VAL A 172 5.16 7.93 -9.97
CA VAL A 172 4.83 6.68 -9.30
C VAL A 172 3.48 6.16 -9.77
N VAL A 173 2.44 7.01 -9.78
CA VAL A 173 1.09 6.65 -10.26
C VAL A 173 1.11 6.13 -11.70
N LEU A 174 1.90 6.73 -12.58
CA LEU A 174 1.99 6.29 -13.97
C LEU A 174 2.77 4.99 -14.12
N HIS A 175 3.83 4.77 -13.33
CA HIS A 175 4.85 3.77 -13.61
C HIS A 175 4.99 2.65 -12.56
N HIS A 176 4.14 2.58 -11.51
CA HIS A 176 4.28 1.54 -10.45
C HIS A 176 4.12 0.10 -10.96
N HIS A 177 3.50 -0.11 -12.10
CA HIS A 177 3.42 -1.40 -12.77
C HIS A 177 4.48 -1.61 -13.86
N GLU A 178 5.43 -0.69 -14.01
CA GLU A 178 6.61 -0.96 -14.83
C GLU A 178 7.50 -2.02 -14.17
N ARG A 179 8.30 -2.70 -14.96
CA ARG A 179 9.20 -3.76 -14.51
C ARG A 179 10.60 -3.49 -15.02
N LEU A 180 11.62 -3.73 -14.21
CA LEU A 180 13.02 -3.41 -14.52
C LEU A 180 13.53 -4.03 -15.83
N ASP A 181 12.92 -5.15 -16.26
CA ASP A 181 13.23 -5.84 -17.52
C ASP A 181 12.45 -5.27 -18.73
N GLY A 182 11.61 -4.26 -18.53
CA GLY A 182 10.78 -3.65 -19.58
C GLY A 182 9.50 -4.43 -19.91
N SER A 183 9.16 -5.45 -19.14
CA SER A 183 7.93 -6.24 -19.34
C SER A 183 6.68 -5.61 -18.74
N GLY A 184 6.83 -4.46 -18.06
CA GLY A 184 5.76 -3.72 -17.41
C GLY A 184 4.88 -2.90 -18.34
N PHE A 185 4.10 -2.02 -17.75
CA PHE A 185 3.22 -1.08 -18.44
C PHE A 185 3.12 0.24 -17.66
N PRO A 186 2.71 1.38 -18.27
CA PRO A 186 2.12 1.51 -19.62
C PRO A 186 3.12 1.74 -20.75
N GLU A 187 4.42 1.92 -20.47
CA GLU A 187 5.41 2.36 -21.45
C GLU A 187 6.52 1.33 -21.70
N GLY A 188 6.63 0.30 -20.86
CA GLY A 188 7.67 -0.72 -20.96
C GLY A 188 9.06 -0.19 -20.60
N LEU A 189 9.13 0.69 -19.60
CA LEU A 189 10.36 1.31 -19.13
C LEU A 189 11.29 0.28 -18.49
N LYS A 190 12.60 0.50 -18.62
CA LYS A 190 13.64 -0.33 -18.01
C LYS A 190 14.19 0.31 -16.75
N ALA A 191 15.02 -0.45 -16.03
CA ALA A 191 15.58 -0.07 -14.73
C ALA A 191 16.17 1.35 -14.68
N GLU A 192 16.90 1.75 -15.71
CA GLU A 192 17.59 3.05 -15.78
C GLU A 192 16.64 4.23 -15.95
N GLN A 193 15.40 3.97 -16.37
CA GLN A 193 14.36 4.98 -16.62
C GLN A 193 13.41 5.14 -15.43
N LEU A 194 13.45 4.22 -14.46
CA LEU A 194 12.59 4.21 -13.28
C LEU A 194 13.30 4.82 -12.08
N ASP A 195 12.70 5.82 -11.48
CA ASP A 195 13.22 6.40 -10.25
C ASP A 195 13.08 5.45 -9.04
N LYS A 196 13.84 5.75 -7.99
CA LYS A 196 13.92 4.89 -6.80
C LYS A 196 12.60 4.76 -6.03
N LEU A 197 11.75 5.80 -6.05
CA LEU A 197 10.45 5.76 -5.36
C LEU A 197 9.47 4.86 -6.10
N THR A 198 9.41 4.96 -7.43
CA THR A 198 8.63 4.07 -8.28
C THR A 198 9.03 2.61 -8.09
N GLN A 199 10.35 2.33 -8.11
CA GLN A 199 10.84 0.96 -7.89
C GLN A 199 10.47 0.42 -6.51
N MET A 200 10.47 1.26 -5.46
CA MET A 200 10.10 0.87 -4.10
C MET A 200 8.60 0.56 -4.02
N VAL A 201 7.74 1.46 -4.51
CA VAL A 201 6.29 1.25 -4.50
C VAL A 201 5.93 -0.01 -5.29
N SER A 202 6.55 -0.26 -6.46
CA SER A 202 6.31 -1.47 -7.25
C SER A 202 6.59 -2.78 -6.50
N VAL A 203 7.57 -2.80 -5.59
CA VAL A 203 7.88 -3.98 -4.75
C VAL A 203 6.81 -4.18 -3.69
N VAL A 204 6.44 -3.10 -3.02
CA VAL A 204 5.47 -3.14 -1.91
C VAL A 204 4.06 -3.43 -2.43
N ASP A 205 3.69 -2.82 -3.55
CA ASP A 205 2.43 -3.03 -4.25
C ASP A 205 2.23 -4.52 -4.61
N GLU A 206 3.19 -5.14 -5.31
CA GLU A 206 3.11 -6.57 -5.67
C GLU A 206 3.07 -7.47 -4.42
N TYR A 207 3.74 -7.07 -3.33
CA TYR A 207 3.64 -7.79 -2.07
C TYR A 207 2.24 -7.74 -1.49
N ASP A 208 1.64 -6.54 -1.37
CA ASP A 208 0.32 -6.38 -0.78
C ASP A 208 -0.77 -7.00 -1.65
N GLU A 209 -0.72 -6.84 -2.98
CA GLU A 209 -1.64 -7.49 -3.93
C GLU A 209 -1.65 -9.03 -3.80
N LEU A 210 -0.49 -9.65 -3.53
CA LEU A 210 -0.40 -11.11 -3.36
C LEU A 210 -0.87 -11.57 -1.98
N CYS A 211 -0.73 -10.73 -0.95
CA CYS A 211 -1.24 -11.00 0.40
C CYS A 211 -2.74 -10.74 0.51
N HIS A 212 -3.22 -9.67 -0.12
CA HIS A 212 -4.59 -9.16 0.00
C HIS A 212 -5.26 -8.98 -1.38
N PRO A 213 -5.32 -10.04 -2.22
CA PRO A 213 -5.94 -9.93 -3.54
C PRO A 213 -7.43 -9.66 -3.41
N GLN A 214 -8.02 -9.05 -4.42
CA GLN A 214 -9.46 -8.81 -4.48
C GLN A 214 -10.29 -10.10 -4.30
N ASP A 215 -9.88 -11.19 -4.92
CA ASP A 215 -10.40 -12.54 -4.67
C ASP A 215 -9.64 -13.16 -3.50
N GLN A 216 -10.18 -13.03 -2.29
CA GLN A 216 -9.55 -13.52 -1.07
C GLN A 216 -9.22 -15.02 -1.08
N SER A 217 -9.87 -15.81 -1.94
CA SER A 217 -9.52 -17.22 -2.11
C SER A 217 -8.12 -17.45 -2.69
N LYS A 218 -7.54 -16.41 -3.30
CA LYS A 218 -6.18 -16.40 -3.88
C LYS A 218 -5.13 -15.78 -2.96
N ALA A 219 -5.52 -15.32 -1.77
CA ALA A 219 -4.62 -14.73 -0.80
C ALA A 219 -3.50 -15.72 -0.42
N LYS A 220 -2.27 -15.23 -0.41
CA LYS A 220 -1.11 -16.00 -0.02
C LYS A 220 -0.60 -15.52 1.33
N VAL A 221 -0.11 -16.46 2.12
CA VAL A 221 0.49 -16.14 3.42
C VAL A 221 1.74 -15.28 3.23
N PRO A 222 1.94 -14.23 4.04
CA PRO A 222 3.01 -13.25 3.87
C PRO A 222 4.40 -13.84 3.62
N HIS A 223 4.83 -14.83 4.40
CA HIS A 223 6.15 -15.45 4.23
C HIS A 223 6.30 -16.21 2.89
N VAL A 224 5.20 -16.74 2.35
CA VAL A 224 5.19 -17.39 1.03
C VAL A 224 5.36 -16.34 -0.06
N VAL A 225 4.71 -15.17 0.09
CA VAL A 225 4.84 -14.04 -0.83
C VAL A 225 6.28 -13.52 -0.84
N LEU A 226 6.86 -13.26 0.33
CA LEU A 226 8.26 -12.80 0.44
C LEU A 226 9.22 -13.80 -0.23
N SER A 227 9.05 -15.10 0.02
CA SER A 227 9.84 -16.14 -0.62
C SER A 227 9.66 -16.19 -2.14
N PHE A 228 8.44 -15.98 -2.61
CA PHE A 228 8.11 -15.91 -4.04
C PHE A 228 8.76 -14.70 -4.70
N LEU A 229 8.64 -13.50 -4.13
CA LEU A 229 9.25 -12.28 -4.65
C LEU A 229 10.78 -12.45 -4.76
N PHE A 230 11.41 -12.94 -3.69
CA PHE A 230 12.86 -13.12 -3.66
C PHE A 230 13.37 -14.15 -4.69
N LYS A 231 12.62 -15.23 -4.91
CA LYS A 231 13.02 -16.30 -5.84
C LYS A 231 12.69 -15.98 -7.30
N ASN A 232 11.59 -15.27 -7.57
CA ASN A 232 11.01 -15.23 -8.90
C ASN A 232 10.90 -13.81 -9.48
N ARG A 233 11.04 -12.75 -8.67
CA ARG A 233 10.79 -11.37 -9.11
C ARG A 233 12.02 -10.48 -9.18
N THR A 234 13.18 -10.95 -8.80
CA THR A 234 14.43 -10.16 -8.73
C THR A 234 14.95 -9.64 -10.08
N LYS A 235 14.42 -10.12 -11.21
CA LYS A 235 14.70 -9.55 -12.54
C LYS A 235 13.72 -8.43 -12.92
N GLN A 236 12.54 -8.45 -12.34
CA GLN A 236 11.43 -7.55 -12.64
C GLN A 236 11.30 -6.42 -11.62
N LEU A 237 11.65 -6.70 -10.37
CA LEU A 237 11.59 -5.77 -9.26
C LEU A 237 12.96 -5.56 -8.63
N ASN A 238 13.14 -4.45 -7.93
CA ASN A 238 14.41 -4.13 -7.27
C ASN A 238 14.70 -5.12 -6.14
N LYS A 239 15.75 -5.94 -6.33
CA LYS A 239 16.13 -7.02 -5.42
C LYS A 239 16.57 -6.51 -4.04
N ASP A 240 17.13 -5.30 -3.96
CA ASP A 240 17.59 -4.73 -2.71
C ASP A 240 16.40 -4.31 -1.85
N TYR A 241 15.36 -3.73 -2.46
CA TYR A 241 14.10 -3.44 -1.79
C TYR A 241 13.33 -4.70 -1.39
N ILE A 242 13.34 -5.76 -2.22
CA ILE A 242 12.81 -7.07 -1.80
C ILE A 242 13.58 -7.58 -0.59
N GLY A 243 14.91 -7.49 -0.58
CA GLY A 243 15.77 -7.91 0.53
C GLY A 243 15.47 -7.13 1.83
N LEU A 244 15.30 -5.82 1.72
CA LEU A 244 14.91 -4.96 2.86
C LEU A 244 13.50 -5.31 3.37
N LEU A 245 12.54 -5.56 2.48
CA LEU A 245 11.18 -5.96 2.86
C LEU A 245 11.18 -7.30 3.61
N VAL A 246 11.98 -8.29 3.14
CA VAL A 246 12.17 -9.57 3.83
C VAL A 246 12.79 -9.37 5.22
N LYS A 247 13.79 -8.48 5.32
CA LYS A 247 14.45 -8.15 6.60
C LYS A 247 13.48 -7.50 7.59
N GLN A 248 12.68 -6.56 7.10
CA GLN A 248 11.77 -5.76 7.92
C GLN A 248 10.58 -6.54 8.44
N LEU A 249 9.94 -7.33 7.57
CA LEU A 249 8.78 -8.13 7.94
C LEU A 249 9.14 -9.45 8.60
N GLY A 250 10.39 -9.92 8.44
CA GLY A 250 10.87 -11.18 8.98
C GLY A 250 10.31 -12.41 8.24
N ILE A 251 10.70 -13.60 8.72
CA ILE A 251 10.23 -14.88 8.16
C ILE A 251 8.74 -15.08 8.46
N TYR A 252 8.28 -14.56 9.60
CA TYR A 252 6.89 -14.59 10.04
C TYR A 252 6.41 -13.16 10.29
N PRO A 253 5.94 -12.47 9.25
CA PRO A 253 5.42 -11.11 9.39
C PRO A 253 4.27 -11.04 10.39
N PRO A 254 3.99 -9.85 10.97
CA PRO A 254 2.81 -9.63 11.81
C PRO A 254 1.53 -10.14 11.14
N GLY A 255 0.69 -10.87 11.90
CA GLY A 255 -0.50 -11.54 11.37
C GLY A 255 -0.27 -12.96 10.85
N SER A 256 0.97 -13.45 10.81
CA SER A 256 1.25 -14.87 10.44
C SER A 256 0.78 -15.82 11.52
N VAL A 257 -0.05 -16.80 11.15
CA VAL A 257 -0.42 -17.92 12.04
C VAL A 257 0.61 -19.04 11.86
N VAL A 258 1.29 -19.41 12.93
CA VAL A 258 2.28 -20.48 12.94
C VAL A 258 1.84 -21.63 13.84
N GLN A 259 2.06 -22.87 13.39
CA GLN A 259 1.88 -24.05 14.22
C GLN A 259 3.24 -24.40 14.85
N LEU A 260 3.31 -24.37 16.17
CA LEU A 260 4.50 -24.83 16.87
C LEU A 260 4.58 -26.37 16.75
N SER A 261 5.71 -26.88 16.27
CA SER A 261 6.02 -28.30 16.37
C SER A 261 6.48 -28.62 17.82
N ASN A 262 5.81 -29.53 18.47
CA ASN A 262 6.26 -30.07 19.75
C ASN A 262 7.55 -30.90 19.56
#